data_e6f3ff10d2ad10fd9ba8b15c43e72883
#
_entry.id   e6f3ff10d2ad10fd9ba8b15c43e72883
#
_cell.length_a   1.000
_cell.length_b   1.000
_cell.length_c   1.000
_cell.angle_alpha   90.00
_cell.angle_beta   90.00
_cell.angle_gamma   90.00
#
_symmetry.space_group_name_H-M   'P 1'
#
loop_
_entity.id
_entity.type
_entity.pdbx_description
1 polymer ?
#
loop_
_entity_poly.entity_id
_entity_poly.type
_entity_poly.pdbx_seq_one_letter_code
_entity_poly.pdbx_strand_id
1 'polypeptide(L)'
;MSPHSSSEVSSEIVKEFAPTGRLRAAINLGNTVLAQKGPNGEPCGITVDLARELAKRLDLPIELITFDAAGKVFEALKRGVWDIAFLAVEPVRAAEIDFTAPYVLIEGTYMVPKTSALAKIEDVDASGIRIAVATGSAYDLYLSRTLKNATLVRAPTGPEAMEIFVRERLEACGGVKQPLVEFAAARPELRVMDGRFMAIQQAMGMPKGRARAHAWLRDFLEEMKASGFCAEALQRSNQPDAVVAPPAPR
;
A
#
# COMPACT_ATOMS: atom_id res chain seq x y z
N MET A 1 28.42 14.48 -18.26
CA MET A 1 27.75 13.32 -18.87
C MET A 1 28.66 12.12 -18.66
N SER A 2 28.42 11.35 -17.63
CA SER A 2 29.13 10.06 -17.43
C SER A 2 28.06 8.98 -17.42
N PRO A 3 28.17 7.95 -18.24
CA PRO A 3 27.25 6.82 -18.18
C PRO A 3 27.54 6.10 -16.87
N HIS A 4 26.54 5.99 -16.00
CA HIS A 4 26.61 5.08 -14.88
C HIS A 4 26.80 3.68 -15.45
N SER A 5 28.01 3.16 -15.27
CA SER A 5 28.36 1.77 -15.46
C SER A 5 27.31 0.95 -14.73
N SER A 6 26.56 0.12 -15.46
CA SER A 6 25.82 -1.00 -14.90
C SER A 6 26.85 -1.95 -14.28
N SER A 7 27.22 -1.70 -13.01
CA SER A 7 27.96 -2.68 -12.24
C SER A 7 27.06 -3.92 -12.15
N GLU A 8 27.52 -5.03 -12.70
CA GLU A 8 26.85 -6.32 -12.58
C GLU A 8 26.48 -6.53 -11.11
N VAL A 9 25.18 -6.75 -10.86
CA VAL A 9 24.69 -7.05 -9.53
C VAL A 9 25.31 -8.36 -9.09
N SER A 10 25.97 -8.39 -7.93
CA SER A 10 26.67 -9.60 -7.50
C SER A 10 25.70 -10.78 -7.37
N SER A 11 26.18 -11.98 -7.71
CA SER A 11 25.36 -13.20 -7.62
C SER A 11 24.81 -13.48 -6.22
N GLU A 12 25.47 -12.96 -5.18
CA GLU A 12 25.00 -13.05 -3.79
C GLU A 12 23.79 -12.19 -3.53
N ILE A 13 23.76 -10.96 -4.06
CA ILE A 13 22.58 -10.06 -3.99
C ILE A 13 21.40 -10.69 -4.74
N VAL A 14 21.64 -11.19 -5.95
CA VAL A 14 20.62 -11.86 -6.77
C VAL A 14 20.02 -13.05 -6.04
N LYS A 15 20.83 -13.88 -5.38
CA LYS A 15 20.36 -15.01 -4.56
C LYS A 15 19.52 -14.58 -3.35
N GLU A 16 19.85 -13.46 -2.72
CA GLU A 16 19.03 -12.91 -1.62
C GLU A 16 17.67 -12.41 -2.15
N PHE A 17 17.60 -11.82 -3.35
CA PHE A 17 16.33 -11.41 -3.96
C PHE A 17 15.47 -12.60 -4.42
N ALA A 18 16.10 -13.61 -4.98
CA ALA A 18 15.41 -14.70 -5.65
C ALA A 18 15.97 -16.08 -5.24
N PRO A 19 15.76 -16.51 -4.00
CA PRO A 19 16.25 -17.80 -3.52
C PRO A 19 15.67 -18.99 -4.29
N THR A 20 14.57 -18.80 -5.02
CA THR A 20 13.92 -19.82 -5.86
C THR A 20 14.28 -19.70 -7.35
N GLY A 21 15.20 -18.80 -7.72
CA GLY A 21 15.61 -18.53 -9.10
C GLY A 21 14.67 -17.59 -9.88
N ARG A 22 13.63 -17.06 -9.24
CA ARG A 22 12.73 -16.02 -9.78
C ARG A 22 12.38 -15.02 -8.70
N LEU A 23 12.11 -13.77 -9.09
CA LEU A 23 11.64 -12.72 -8.17
C LEU A 23 10.13 -12.85 -7.99
N ARG A 24 9.68 -13.23 -6.81
CA ARG A 24 8.26 -13.33 -6.47
C ARG A 24 7.82 -12.02 -5.82
N ALA A 25 6.96 -11.27 -6.51
CA ALA A 25 6.47 -9.96 -6.07
C ALA A 25 5.02 -10.05 -5.63
N ALA A 26 4.74 -9.69 -4.37
CA ALA A 26 3.38 -9.60 -3.85
C ALA A 26 2.72 -8.29 -4.27
N ILE A 27 1.64 -8.37 -5.02
CA ILE A 27 0.86 -7.25 -5.56
C ILE A 27 -0.50 -7.19 -4.87
N ASN A 28 -0.74 -6.09 -4.13
CA ASN A 28 -2.00 -5.88 -3.43
C ASN A 28 -3.01 -5.13 -4.31
N LEU A 29 -3.93 -5.86 -4.94
CA LEU A 29 -5.03 -5.31 -5.72
C LEU A 29 -6.13 -4.67 -4.86
N GLY A 30 -6.09 -4.85 -3.54
CA GLY A 30 -7.01 -4.20 -2.61
C GLY A 30 -6.73 -2.70 -2.41
N ASN A 31 -5.60 -2.20 -2.90
CA ASN A 31 -5.27 -0.78 -2.94
C ASN A 31 -5.17 -0.32 -4.40
N THR A 32 -6.30 0.14 -4.95
CA THR A 32 -6.43 0.52 -6.35
C THR A 32 -5.61 1.75 -6.75
N VAL A 33 -5.13 2.53 -5.81
CA VAL A 33 -4.17 3.62 -6.06
C VAL A 33 -2.83 3.08 -6.56
N LEU A 34 -2.41 1.90 -6.06
CA LEU A 34 -1.08 1.36 -6.29
C LEU A 34 -1.04 0.20 -7.29
N ALA A 35 -2.13 -0.56 -7.37
CA ALA A 35 -2.26 -1.68 -8.30
C ALA A 35 -3.71 -1.89 -8.73
N GLN A 36 -3.92 -2.16 -10.01
CA GLN A 36 -5.22 -2.41 -10.61
C GLN A 36 -5.18 -3.65 -11.48
N LYS A 37 -6.36 -4.14 -11.87
CA LYS A 37 -6.49 -5.09 -12.98
C LYS A 37 -6.60 -4.30 -14.28
N GLY A 38 -5.68 -4.55 -15.20
CA GLY A 38 -5.72 -4.00 -16.54
C GLY A 38 -6.86 -4.59 -17.38
N PRO A 39 -7.06 -4.07 -18.60
CA PRO A 39 -8.16 -4.49 -19.48
C PRO A 39 -8.14 -5.97 -19.85
N ASN A 40 -6.97 -6.58 -19.87
CA ASN A 40 -6.74 -8.01 -20.16
C ASN A 40 -6.71 -8.88 -18.89
N GLY A 41 -7.04 -8.32 -17.72
CA GLY A 41 -7.03 -9.02 -16.43
C GLY A 41 -5.65 -9.10 -15.76
N GLU A 42 -4.58 -8.72 -16.44
CA GLU A 42 -3.23 -8.66 -15.87
C GLU A 42 -3.09 -7.51 -14.86
N PRO A 43 -2.31 -7.69 -13.79
CA PRO A 43 -2.05 -6.60 -12.85
C PRO A 43 -1.23 -5.47 -13.50
N CYS A 44 -1.56 -4.24 -13.16
CA CYS A 44 -0.87 -3.02 -13.58
C CYS A 44 -0.81 -2.01 -12.41
N GLY A 45 -0.14 -0.89 -12.62
CA GLY A 45 0.05 0.17 -11.63
C GLY A 45 1.49 0.28 -11.15
N ILE A 46 1.76 1.29 -10.32
CA ILE A 46 3.14 1.61 -9.88
C ILE A 46 3.86 0.43 -9.23
N THR A 47 3.17 -0.39 -8.43
CA THR A 47 3.81 -1.54 -7.78
C THR A 47 4.26 -2.60 -8.78
N VAL A 48 3.47 -2.81 -9.83
CA VAL A 48 3.81 -3.75 -10.91
C VAL A 48 4.96 -3.20 -11.75
N ASP A 49 4.95 -1.91 -12.06
CA ASP A 49 6.02 -1.25 -12.81
C ASP A 49 7.35 -1.32 -12.06
N LEU A 50 7.35 -1.02 -10.75
CA LEU A 50 8.54 -1.14 -9.90
C LEU A 50 9.04 -2.58 -9.80
N ALA A 51 8.14 -3.56 -9.64
CA ALA A 51 8.50 -4.96 -9.57
C ALA A 51 9.15 -5.46 -10.86
N ARG A 52 8.61 -5.07 -12.01
CA ARG A 52 9.15 -5.42 -13.33
C ARG A 52 10.49 -4.76 -13.60
N GLU A 53 10.64 -3.47 -13.26
CA GLU A 53 11.93 -2.78 -13.42
C GLU A 53 13.00 -3.37 -12.50
N LEU A 54 12.64 -3.73 -11.26
CA LEU A 54 13.54 -4.45 -10.34
C LEU A 54 14.01 -5.78 -10.92
N ALA A 55 13.09 -6.61 -11.39
CA ALA A 55 13.41 -7.90 -11.99
C ALA A 55 14.32 -7.76 -13.22
N LYS A 56 14.04 -6.77 -14.07
CA LYS A 56 14.87 -6.44 -15.23
C LYS A 56 16.30 -6.04 -14.84
N ARG A 57 16.46 -5.20 -13.79
CA ARG A 57 17.77 -4.78 -13.30
C ARG A 57 18.60 -5.92 -12.71
N LEU A 58 17.91 -6.92 -12.15
CA LEU A 58 18.52 -8.11 -11.56
C LEU A 58 18.72 -9.25 -12.57
N ASP A 59 18.26 -9.08 -13.80
CA ASP A 59 18.22 -10.13 -14.84
C ASP A 59 17.51 -11.40 -14.35
N LEU A 60 16.35 -11.22 -13.69
CA LEU A 60 15.55 -12.31 -13.10
C LEU A 60 14.20 -12.45 -13.77
N PRO A 61 13.71 -13.68 -13.96
CA PRO A 61 12.30 -13.90 -14.25
C PRO A 61 11.45 -13.42 -13.07
N ILE A 62 10.29 -12.82 -13.38
CA ILE A 62 9.37 -12.31 -12.38
C ILE A 62 8.11 -13.15 -12.28
N GLU A 63 7.61 -13.32 -11.07
CA GLU A 63 6.30 -13.88 -10.76
C GLU A 63 5.50 -12.85 -9.95
N LEU A 64 4.37 -12.39 -10.50
CA LEU A 64 3.45 -11.47 -9.80
C LEU A 64 2.40 -12.29 -9.07
N ILE A 65 2.39 -12.20 -7.73
CA ILE A 65 1.45 -12.92 -6.87
C ILE A 65 0.45 -11.91 -6.33
N THR A 66 -0.80 -12.00 -6.77
CA THR A 66 -1.83 -11.03 -6.44
C THR A 66 -2.58 -11.38 -5.17
N PHE A 67 -2.93 -10.34 -4.41
CA PHE A 67 -3.73 -10.41 -3.19
C PHE A 67 -4.83 -9.35 -3.25
N ASP A 68 -5.93 -9.56 -2.59
CA ASP A 68 -7.08 -8.64 -2.51
C ASP A 68 -7.07 -7.76 -1.25
N ALA A 69 -6.08 -7.95 -0.35
CA ALA A 69 -5.92 -7.16 0.87
C ALA A 69 -4.48 -7.15 1.39
N ALA A 70 -4.05 -6.03 1.97
CA ALA A 70 -2.70 -5.87 2.55
C ALA A 70 -2.44 -6.83 3.73
N GLY A 71 -3.44 -7.13 4.54
CA GLY A 71 -3.33 -8.11 5.62
C GLY A 71 -2.95 -9.50 5.11
N LYS A 72 -3.54 -9.92 3.98
CA LYS A 72 -3.23 -11.22 3.35
C LYS A 72 -1.82 -11.27 2.77
N VAL A 73 -1.29 -10.14 2.25
CA VAL A 73 0.12 -10.04 1.85
C VAL A 73 1.02 -10.28 3.05
N PHE A 74 0.74 -9.63 4.18
CA PHE A 74 1.54 -9.78 5.40
C PHE A 74 1.46 -11.20 5.98
N GLU A 75 0.29 -11.81 6.01
CA GLU A 75 0.11 -13.20 6.46
C GLU A 75 0.89 -14.20 5.59
N ALA A 76 0.98 -13.95 4.28
CA ALA A 76 1.70 -14.79 3.33
C ALA A 76 3.22 -14.81 3.56
N LEU A 77 3.79 -13.80 4.25
CA LEU A 77 5.20 -13.74 4.64
C LEU A 77 5.62 -14.99 5.41
N LYS A 78 4.83 -15.40 6.39
CA LYS A 78 5.13 -16.55 7.26
C LYS A 78 5.25 -17.88 6.52
N ARG A 79 4.65 -17.94 5.34
CA ARG A 79 4.71 -19.12 4.45
C ARG A 79 5.78 -18.98 3.37
N GLY A 80 6.56 -17.90 3.36
CA GLY A 80 7.61 -17.66 2.37
C GLY A 80 7.08 -17.54 0.93
N VAL A 81 5.87 -16.99 0.75
CA VAL A 81 5.19 -16.95 -0.56
C VAL A 81 5.83 -15.97 -1.52
N TRP A 82 6.38 -14.87 -1.01
CA TRP A 82 6.94 -13.79 -1.80
C TRP A 82 8.34 -13.36 -1.33
N ASP A 83 9.07 -12.68 -2.18
CA ASP A 83 10.43 -12.17 -1.92
C ASP A 83 10.44 -10.65 -1.75
N ILE A 84 9.57 -9.93 -2.46
CA ILE A 84 9.34 -8.50 -2.27
C ILE A 84 7.84 -8.23 -2.14
N ALA A 85 7.49 -7.20 -1.40
CA ALA A 85 6.13 -6.72 -1.23
C ALA A 85 6.07 -5.19 -1.24
N PHE A 86 4.89 -4.65 -1.50
CA PHE A 86 4.59 -3.24 -1.50
C PHE A 86 3.52 -3.00 -0.44
N LEU A 87 3.94 -2.52 0.72
CA LEU A 87 3.10 -2.36 1.89
C LEU A 87 3.36 -1.03 2.58
N ALA A 88 2.36 -0.54 3.29
CA ALA A 88 2.55 0.56 4.21
C ALA A 88 3.49 0.17 5.35
N VAL A 89 4.38 1.07 5.71
CA VAL A 89 5.25 0.92 6.89
C VAL A 89 4.39 1.01 8.14
N GLU A 90 4.29 -0.09 8.85
CA GLU A 90 3.57 -0.22 10.13
C GLU A 90 4.42 -0.99 11.13
N PRO A 91 4.40 -0.63 12.43
CA PRO A 91 5.29 -1.24 13.43
C PRO A 91 5.24 -2.77 13.48
N VAL A 92 4.03 -3.36 13.41
CA VAL A 92 3.85 -4.81 13.42
C VAL A 92 4.46 -5.48 12.19
N ARG A 93 4.43 -4.83 11.04
CA ARG A 93 5.03 -5.33 9.80
C ARG A 93 6.55 -5.16 9.81
N ALA A 94 7.05 -4.02 10.32
CA ALA A 94 8.48 -3.72 10.42
C ALA A 94 9.22 -4.66 11.40
N ALA A 95 8.49 -5.35 12.27
CA ALA A 95 9.07 -6.41 13.10
C ALA A 95 9.57 -7.61 12.28
N GLU A 96 8.97 -7.89 11.10
CA GLU A 96 9.26 -9.06 10.26
C GLU A 96 9.74 -8.70 8.84
N ILE A 97 9.59 -7.45 8.42
CA ILE A 97 9.93 -6.94 7.08
C ILE A 97 10.99 -5.84 7.21
N ASP A 98 12.02 -5.92 6.38
CA ASP A 98 12.95 -4.80 6.15
C ASP A 98 12.38 -3.91 5.04
N PHE A 99 11.97 -2.69 5.43
CA PHE A 99 11.37 -1.70 4.52
C PHE A 99 12.41 -0.73 3.96
N THR A 100 12.21 -0.29 2.72
CA THR A 100 12.85 0.92 2.19
C THR A 100 12.22 2.17 2.81
N ALA A 101 12.74 3.36 2.48
CA ALA A 101 11.96 4.59 2.62
C ALA A 101 10.70 4.50 1.73
N PRO A 102 9.65 5.30 2.02
CA PRO A 102 8.45 5.27 1.21
C PRO A 102 8.69 5.77 -0.22
N TYR A 103 7.96 5.19 -1.19
CA TYR A 103 7.95 5.66 -2.57
C TYR A 103 6.72 6.52 -2.88
N VAL A 104 5.62 6.30 -2.18
CA VAL A 104 4.35 7.03 -2.34
C VAL A 104 3.72 7.29 -0.98
N LEU A 105 3.13 8.48 -0.86
CA LEU A 105 2.29 8.88 0.27
C LEU A 105 0.84 8.96 -0.20
N ILE A 106 -0.06 8.31 0.53
CA ILE A 106 -1.50 8.38 0.33
C ILE A 106 -2.21 8.69 1.65
N GLU A 107 -3.45 9.13 1.60
CA GLU A 107 -4.19 9.56 2.78
C GLU A 107 -5.18 8.51 3.25
N GLY A 108 -5.20 8.28 4.57
CA GLY A 108 -6.28 7.57 5.27
C GLY A 108 -7.29 8.57 5.83
N THR A 109 -8.57 8.41 5.48
CA THR A 109 -9.65 9.28 5.94
C THR A 109 -10.93 8.48 6.21
N TYR A 110 -12.00 9.18 6.57
CA TYR A 110 -13.30 8.57 6.82
C TYR A 110 -14.34 8.98 5.77
N MET A 111 -15.23 8.05 5.48
CA MET A 111 -16.50 8.27 4.78
C MET A 111 -17.63 8.11 5.80
N VAL A 112 -18.60 9.01 5.76
CA VAL A 112 -19.74 9.05 6.68
C VAL A 112 -21.04 9.31 5.91
N PRO A 113 -22.23 9.02 6.49
CA PRO A 113 -23.48 9.47 5.92
C PRO A 113 -23.50 11.01 5.76
N LYS A 114 -24.09 11.51 4.69
CA LYS A 114 -24.14 12.96 4.42
C LYS A 114 -24.82 13.75 5.54
N THR A 115 -25.78 13.12 6.21
CA THR A 115 -26.53 13.68 7.35
C THR A 115 -25.80 13.55 8.69
N SER A 116 -24.62 12.93 8.71
CA SER A 116 -23.84 12.73 9.94
C SER A 116 -23.41 14.06 10.56
N ALA A 117 -23.53 14.15 11.89
CA ALA A 117 -23.04 15.28 12.67
C ALA A 117 -21.52 15.30 12.84
N LEU A 118 -20.82 14.23 12.45
CA LEU A 118 -19.36 14.15 12.49
C LEU A 118 -18.78 15.13 11.47
N ALA A 119 -18.22 16.24 11.93
CA ALA A 119 -17.73 17.32 11.08
C ALA A 119 -16.22 17.25 10.83
N LYS A 120 -15.45 16.80 11.84
CA LYS A 120 -13.99 16.74 11.82
C LYS A 120 -13.50 15.30 12.06
N ILE A 121 -12.29 15.03 11.62
CA ILE A 121 -11.65 13.72 11.82
C ILE A 121 -11.63 13.30 13.29
N GLU A 122 -11.39 14.24 14.19
CA GLU A 122 -11.31 14.01 15.64
C GLU A 122 -12.67 13.63 16.26
N ASP A 123 -13.78 14.02 15.65
CA ASP A 123 -15.13 13.70 16.14
C ASP A 123 -15.45 12.21 16.03
N VAL A 124 -14.70 11.47 15.20
CA VAL A 124 -14.98 10.04 14.93
C VAL A 124 -14.57 9.15 16.10
N ASP A 125 -13.58 9.55 16.91
CA ASP A 125 -13.20 8.77 18.11
C ASP A 125 -14.13 9.07 19.30
N ALA A 126 -15.39 8.74 19.17
CA ALA A 126 -16.38 8.93 20.23
C ALA A 126 -17.09 7.63 20.58
N SER A 127 -17.62 7.56 21.79
CA SER A 127 -18.43 6.40 22.26
C SER A 127 -19.64 6.21 21.39
N GLY A 128 -19.91 4.97 21.01
CA GLY A 128 -21.05 4.61 20.14
C GLY A 128 -20.76 4.73 18.65
N ILE A 129 -19.62 5.27 18.23
CA ILE A 129 -19.21 5.30 16.83
C ILE A 129 -18.60 3.94 16.45
N ARG A 130 -19.16 3.34 15.39
CA ARG A 130 -18.69 2.09 14.78
C ARG A 130 -18.06 2.42 13.42
N ILE A 131 -16.82 1.98 13.22
CA ILE A 131 -16.01 2.32 12.05
C ILE A 131 -15.71 1.03 11.28
N ALA A 132 -16.21 0.90 10.05
CA ALA A 132 -15.85 -0.19 9.16
C ALA A 132 -14.41 -0.02 8.67
N VAL A 133 -13.61 -1.09 8.68
CA VAL A 133 -12.23 -1.12 8.16
C VAL A 133 -11.90 -2.48 7.56
N ALA A 134 -10.94 -2.51 6.63
CA ALA A 134 -10.39 -3.77 6.13
C ALA A 134 -9.38 -4.35 7.13
N THR A 135 -9.55 -5.60 7.50
CA THR A 135 -8.68 -6.33 8.44
C THR A 135 -7.22 -6.28 8.01
N GLY A 136 -6.35 -5.87 8.93
CA GLY A 136 -4.89 -5.84 8.72
C GLY A 136 -4.42 -4.79 7.71
N SER A 137 -5.28 -3.88 7.25
CA SER A 137 -4.89 -2.71 6.47
C SER A 137 -4.05 -1.74 7.32
N ALA A 138 -3.33 -0.81 6.67
CA ALA A 138 -2.58 0.21 7.40
C ALA A 138 -3.46 1.05 8.30
N TYR A 139 -4.66 1.41 7.82
CA TYR A 139 -5.61 2.20 8.59
C TYR A 139 -6.28 1.38 9.72
N ASP A 140 -6.54 0.08 9.56
CA ASP A 140 -6.97 -0.78 10.68
C ASP A 140 -5.89 -0.84 11.76
N LEU A 141 -4.64 -1.10 11.39
CA LEU A 141 -3.51 -1.18 12.32
C LEU A 141 -3.28 0.14 13.06
N TYR A 142 -3.38 1.26 12.34
CA TYR A 142 -3.26 2.60 12.92
C TYR A 142 -4.39 2.90 13.89
N LEU A 143 -5.63 2.74 13.46
CA LEU A 143 -6.82 3.02 14.26
C LEU A 143 -6.92 2.10 15.49
N SER A 144 -6.52 0.83 15.36
CA SER A 144 -6.49 -0.12 16.49
C SER A 144 -5.62 0.33 17.65
N ARG A 145 -4.55 1.10 17.38
CA ARG A 145 -3.66 1.58 18.45
C ARG A 145 -3.90 3.04 18.86
N THR A 146 -4.70 3.80 18.12
CA THR A 146 -4.90 5.23 18.36
C THR A 146 -6.28 5.58 18.89
N LEU A 147 -7.32 4.85 18.46
CA LEU A 147 -8.69 5.08 18.95
C LEU A 147 -8.82 4.67 20.43
N LYS A 148 -9.60 5.47 21.14
CA LYS A 148 -9.86 5.27 22.59
C LYS A 148 -11.32 4.93 22.88
N ASN A 149 -12.24 5.42 22.07
CA ASN A 149 -13.68 5.39 22.35
C ASN A 149 -14.50 4.69 21.26
N ALA A 150 -14.14 4.89 19.99
CA ALA A 150 -14.83 4.27 18.87
C ALA A 150 -14.51 2.78 18.73
N THR A 151 -15.40 2.03 18.08
CA THR A 151 -15.27 0.58 17.86
C THR A 151 -15.02 0.27 16.40
N LEU A 152 -14.05 -0.60 16.11
CA LEU A 152 -13.77 -1.06 14.75
C LEU A 152 -14.62 -2.29 14.40
N VAL A 153 -15.27 -2.20 13.24
CA VAL A 153 -15.99 -3.32 12.59
C VAL A 153 -15.15 -3.75 11.39
N ARG A 154 -14.63 -4.96 11.43
CA ARG A 154 -13.65 -5.45 10.45
C ARG A 154 -14.30 -6.30 9.38
N ALA A 155 -13.91 -6.04 8.13
CA ALA A 155 -14.23 -6.86 6.96
C ALA A 155 -12.96 -7.42 6.32
N PRO A 156 -13.04 -8.50 5.53
CA PRO A 156 -11.87 -9.09 4.89
C PRO A 156 -11.13 -8.17 3.92
N THR A 157 -11.88 -7.31 3.20
CA THR A 157 -11.34 -6.40 2.17
C THR A 157 -11.89 -4.98 2.29
N GLY A 158 -11.25 -4.01 1.63
CA GLY A 158 -11.73 -2.62 1.57
C GLY A 158 -13.14 -2.48 0.97
N PRO A 159 -13.42 -3.07 -0.20
CA PRO A 159 -14.78 -3.08 -0.77
C PRO A 159 -15.82 -3.65 0.18
N GLU A 160 -15.53 -4.78 0.84
CA GLU A 160 -16.48 -5.37 1.81
C GLU A 160 -16.68 -4.48 3.04
N ALA A 161 -15.65 -3.77 3.50
CA ALA A 161 -15.79 -2.80 4.59
C ALA A 161 -16.75 -1.65 4.22
N MET A 162 -16.66 -1.12 3.00
CA MET A 162 -17.57 -0.10 2.49
C MET A 162 -19.00 -0.63 2.36
N GLU A 163 -19.19 -1.87 1.91
CA GLU A 163 -20.52 -2.48 1.81
C GLU A 163 -21.13 -2.79 3.19
N ILE A 164 -20.33 -3.27 4.16
CA ILE A 164 -20.78 -3.47 5.55
C ILE A 164 -21.19 -2.14 6.17
N PHE A 165 -20.42 -1.07 5.97
CA PHE A 165 -20.75 0.28 6.44
C PHE A 165 -22.14 0.70 6.00
N VAL A 166 -22.49 0.54 4.73
CA VAL A 166 -23.82 0.89 4.19
C VAL A 166 -24.90 -0.06 4.70
N ARG A 167 -24.67 -1.37 4.60
CA ARG A 167 -25.66 -2.40 4.95
C ARG A 167 -26.05 -2.36 6.44
N GLU A 168 -25.07 -2.18 7.31
CA GLU A 168 -25.28 -2.19 8.75
C GLU A 168 -25.47 -0.79 9.35
N ARG A 169 -25.53 0.22 8.46
CA ARG A 169 -25.73 1.62 8.85
C ARG A 169 -24.75 2.04 9.96
N LEU A 170 -23.46 1.77 9.72
CA LEU A 170 -22.42 2.18 10.64
C LEU A 170 -22.21 3.70 10.56
N GLU A 171 -21.57 4.27 11.58
CA GLU A 171 -21.37 5.71 11.69
C GLU A 171 -20.26 6.24 10.77
N ALA A 172 -19.22 5.40 10.51
CA ALA A 172 -18.11 5.74 9.64
C ALA A 172 -17.51 4.52 8.93
N CYS A 173 -16.79 4.78 7.83
CA CYS A 173 -15.91 3.83 7.17
C CYS A 173 -14.53 4.46 7.03
N GLY A 174 -13.51 3.83 7.59
CA GLY A 174 -12.11 4.23 7.44
C GLY A 174 -11.47 3.55 6.23
N GLY A 175 -10.67 4.28 5.46
CA GLY A 175 -10.03 3.72 4.27
C GLY A 175 -9.05 4.68 3.60
N VAL A 176 -8.46 4.22 2.50
CA VAL A 176 -7.71 5.10 1.59
C VAL A 176 -8.68 6.07 0.93
N LYS A 177 -8.31 7.35 0.89
CA LYS A 177 -9.18 8.44 0.44
C LYS A 177 -9.77 8.21 -0.95
N GLN A 178 -8.94 7.85 -1.93
CA GLN A 178 -9.39 7.71 -3.32
C GLN A 178 -10.50 6.66 -3.50
N PRO A 179 -10.36 5.40 -3.04
CA PRO A 179 -11.45 4.42 -3.10
C PRO A 179 -12.72 4.87 -2.37
N LEU A 180 -12.61 5.60 -1.25
CA LEU A 180 -13.77 6.15 -0.54
C LEU A 180 -14.47 7.22 -1.37
N VAL A 181 -13.72 8.10 -2.05
CA VAL A 181 -14.26 9.12 -2.95
C VAL A 181 -15.00 8.48 -4.13
N GLU A 182 -14.39 7.48 -4.76
CA GLU A 182 -15.01 6.72 -5.86
C GLU A 182 -16.30 6.03 -5.44
N PHE A 183 -16.30 5.40 -4.26
CA PHE A 183 -17.48 4.73 -3.71
C PHE A 183 -18.60 5.74 -3.38
N ALA A 184 -18.27 6.89 -2.78
CA ALA A 184 -19.23 7.94 -2.46
C ALA A 184 -19.77 8.66 -3.70
N ALA A 185 -19.00 8.75 -4.79
CA ALA A 185 -19.44 9.40 -6.03
C ALA A 185 -20.71 8.76 -6.63
N ALA A 186 -20.91 7.45 -6.44
CA ALA A 186 -22.09 6.72 -6.89
C ALA A 186 -23.24 6.72 -5.85
N ARG A 187 -23.03 7.35 -4.68
CA ARG A 187 -23.96 7.30 -3.53
C ARG A 187 -24.13 8.71 -2.91
N PRO A 188 -25.11 9.50 -3.39
CA PRO A 188 -25.27 10.90 -2.97
C PRO A 188 -25.62 11.07 -1.48
N GLU A 189 -26.01 10.00 -0.80
CA GLU A 189 -26.26 9.95 0.65
C GLU A 189 -24.99 9.86 1.48
N LEU A 190 -23.81 9.68 0.86
CA LEU A 190 -22.50 9.57 1.52
C LEU A 190 -21.64 10.80 1.24
N ARG A 191 -20.68 11.04 2.10
CA ARG A 191 -19.61 12.01 1.90
C ARG A 191 -18.30 11.51 2.50
N VAL A 192 -17.18 11.85 1.88
CA VAL A 192 -15.84 11.69 2.45
C VAL A 192 -15.54 12.93 3.29
N MET A 193 -14.96 12.73 4.46
CA MET A 193 -14.63 13.84 5.36
C MET A 193 -13.39 14.59 4.84
N ASP A 194 -13.34 15.88 5.10
CA ASP A 194 -12.17 16.70 4.87
C ASP A 194 -11.04 16.30 5.84
N GLY A 195 -9.80 16.41 5.38
CA GLY A 195 -8.62 16.05 6.17
C GLY A 195 -8.30 14.55 6.12
N ARG A 196 -7.43 14.12 7.02
CA ARG A 196 -6.95 12.74 7.14
C ARG A 196 -6.64 12.42 8.59
N PHE A 197 -6.82 11.16 8.98
CA PHE A 197 -6.34 10.68 10.28
C PHE A 197 -4.90 10.16 10.20
N MET A 198 -4.42 9.77 9.02
CA MET A 198 -3.02 9.36 8.82
C MET A 198 -2.53 9.64 7.40
N ALA A 199 -1.22 9.84 7.27
CA ALA A 199 -0.50 9.71 6.01
C ALA A 199 0.03 8.27 5.93
N ILE A 200 -0.37 7.53 4.90
CA ILE A 200 0.04 6.14 4.68
C ILE A 200 1.32 6.15 3.85
N GLN A 201 2.41 5.69 4.45
CA GLN A 201 3.73 5.62 3.83
C GLN A 201 3.91 4.26 3.14
N GLN A 202 3.74 4.22 1.83
CA GLN A 202 3.90 3.00 1.04
C GLN A 202 5.37 2.79 0.67
N ALA A 203 5.91 1.63 1.03
CA ALA A 203 7.31 1.28 0.81
C ALA A 203 7.46 -0.10 0.15
N MET A 204 8.62 -0.34 -0.42
CA MET A 204 9.03 -1.71 -0.79
C MET A 204 9.58 -2.41 0.45
N GLY A 205 9.31 -3.70 0.57
CA GLY A 205 9.79 -4.50 1.69
C GLY A 205 10.19 -5.89 1.26
N MET A 206 11.07 -6.50 2.04
CA MET A 206 11.50 -7.88 1.87
C MET A 206 11.58 -8.59 3.22
N PRO A 207 11.51 -9.93 3.27
CA PRO A 207 11.70 -10.67 4.51
C PRO A 207 13.04 -10.30 5.17
N LYS A 208 13.08 -10.17 6.48
CA LYS A 208 14.32 -9.90 7.22
C LYS A 208 15.42 -10.92 6.96
N GLY A 209 16.66 -10.50 7.17
CA GLY A 209 17.84 -11.35 7.02
C GLY A 209 18.50 -11.32 5.64
N ARG A 210 18.05 -10.45 4.73
CA ARG A 210 18.58 -10.28 3.37
C ARG A 210 19.29 -8.92 3.23
N ALA A 211 20.28 -8.67 4.07
CA ALA A 211 20.86 -7.33 4.28
C ALA A 211 21.46 -6.69 3.03
N ARG A 212 22.14 -7.47 2.17
CA ARG A 212 22.76 -6.97 0.94
C ARG A 212 21.69 -6.60 -0.10
N ALA A 213 20.71 -7.47 -0.29
CA ALA A 213 19.59 -7.20 -1.19
C ALA A 213 18.77 -6.00 -0.69
N HIS A 214 18.54 -5.88 0.62
CA HIS A 214 17.84 -4.73 1.19
C HIS A 214 18.59 -3.41 0.97
N ALA A 215 19.92 -3.38 1.17
CA ALA A 215 20.71 -2.19 0.87
C ALA A 215 20.58 -1.80 -0.60
N TRP A 216 20.71 -2.76 -1.51
CA TRP A 216 20.58 -2.54 -2.94
C TRP A 216 19.15 -2.08 -3.33
N LEU A 217 18.11 -2.65 -2.71
CA LEU A 217 16.70 -2.27 -2.92
C LEU A 217 16.42 -0.81 -2.52
N ARG A 218 17.04 -0.35 -1.45
CA ARG A 218 16.95 1.05 -1.01
C ARG A 218 17.52 2.00 -2.07
N ASP A 219 18.71 1.70 -2.57
CA ASP A 219 19.37 2.52 -3.59
C ASP A 219 18.57 2.51 -4.91
N PHE A 220 18.08 1.35 -5.32
CA PHE A 220 17.19 1.19 -6.47
C PHE A 220 15.96 2.08 -6.34
N LEU A 221 15.29 2.07 -5.19
CA LEU A 221 14.07 2.85 -5.02
C LEU A 221 14.33 4.36 -5.03
N GLU A 222 15.41 4.82 -4.40
CA GLU A 222 15.78 6.24 -4.43
C GLU A 222 16.11 6.69 -5.88
N GLU A 223 16.75 5.84 -6.67
CA GLU A 223 16.95 6.10 -8.11
C GLU A 223 15.60 6.18 -8.87
N MET A 224 14.65 5.28 -8.60
CA MET A 224 13.33 5.31 -9.24
C MET A 224 12.54 6.57 -8.88
N LYS A 225 12.67 7.07 -7.67
CA LYS A 225 12.08 8.35 -7.28
C LYS A 225 12.76 9.52 -7.99
N ALA A 226 14.09 9.56 -7.96
CA ALA A 226 14.88 10.66 -8.53
C ALA A 226 14.80 10.77 -10.06
N SER A 227 14.68 9.65 -10.76
CA SER A 227 14.56 9.61 -12.23
C SER A 227 13.19 10.04 -12.76
N GLY A 228 12.19 10.19 -11.88
CA GLY A 228 10.80 10.46 -12.29
C GLY A 228 9.99 9.21 -12.60
N PHE A 229 10.58 8.01 -12.54
CA PHE A 229 9.89 6.74 -12.84
C PHE A 229 8.62 6.57 -12.01
N CYS A 230 8.67 6.85 -10.69
CA CYS A 230 7.50 6.75 -9.83
C CYS A 230 6.39 7.72 -10.22
N ALA A 231 6.73 8.97 -10.57
CA ALA A 231 5.75 9.98 -10.99
C ALA A 231 5.08 9.57 -12.31
N GLU A 232 5.85 9.13 -13.30
CA GLU A 232 5.35 8.65 -14.57
C GLU A 232 4.45 7.41 -14.41
N ALA A 233 4.80 6.47 -13.52
CA ALA A 233 4.01 5.28 -13.24
C ALA A 233 2.64 5.64 -12.63
N LEU A 234 2.59 6.61 -11.73
CA LEU A 234 1.34 7.13 -11.17
C LEU A 234 0.47 7.82 -12.23
N GLN A 235 1.07 8.60 -13.14
CA GLN A 235 0.37 9.23 -14.26
C GLN A 235 -0.23 8.18 -15.21
N ARG A 236 0.55 7.15 -15.59
CA ARG A 236 0.09 6.07 -16.47
C ARG A 236 -1.10 5.29 -15.86
N SER A 237 -1.15 5.17 -14.56
CA SER A 237 -2.24 4.51 -13.84
C SER A 237 -3.37 5.45 -13.41
N ASN A 238 -3.35 6.71 -13.89
CA ASN A 238 -4.37 7.72 -13.61
C ASN A 238 -4.59 7.97 -12.11
N GLN A 239 -3.48 8.15 -11.36
CA GLN A 239 -3.48 8.40 -9.92
C GLN A 239 -2.88 9.78 -9.58
N PRO A 240 -3.51 10.90 -9.98
CA PRO A 240 -2.95 12.24 -9.82
C PRO A 240 -2.86 12.70 -8.35
N ASP A 241 -3.67 12.14 -7.47
CA ASP A 241 -3.73 12.52 -6.05
C ASP A 241 -2.68 11.77 -5.20
N ALA A 242 -2.05 10.74 -5.74
CA ALA A 242 -0.96 10.06 -5.07
C ALA A 242 0.34 10.87 -5.19
N VAL A 243 1.03 11.07 -4.09
CA VAL A 243 2.25 11.89 -4.05
C VAL A 243 3.48 11.00 -3.95
N VAL A 244 4.43 11.20 -4.85
CA VAL A 244 5.76 10.56 -4.73
C VAL A 244 6.40 11.04 -3.43
N ALA A 245 6.89 10.11 -2.62
CA ALA A 245 7.52 10.45 -1.36
C ALA A 245 8.84 11.20 -1.58
N PRO A 246 9.22 12.11 -0.67
CA PRO A 246 10.51 12.79 -0.76
C PRO A 246 11.69 11.79 -0.68
N PRO A 247 12.90 12.20 -1.09
CA PRO A 247 14.10 11.39 -0.89
C PRO A 247 14.27 10.96 0.56
N ALA A 248 14.84 9.78 0.77
CA ALA A 248 15.18 9.32 2.12
C ALA A 248 16.12 10.31 2.82
N PRO A 249 15.99 10.55 4.12
CA PRO A 249 16.99 11.28 4.89
C PRO A 249 18.37 10.62 4.73
N ARG A 250 19.40 11.44 4.56
CA ARG A 250 20.79 10.97 4.49
C ARG A 250 21.30 10.56 5.85
#